data_8b53bfe3b82d9fd406071779ba2ad981
#
_entry.id   8b53bfe3b82d9fd406071779ba2ad981
#
_cell.length_a   1.000
_cell.length_b   1.000
_cell.length_c   1.000
_cell.angle_alpha   90.00
_cell.angle_beta   90.00
_cell.angle_gamma   90.00
#
_symmetry.space_group_name_H-M   'P 1'
#
loop_
_entity.id
_entity.type
_entity.pdbx_description
1 polymer ?
#
loop_
_entity_poly.entity_id
_entity_poly.type
_entity_poly.pdbx_seq_one_letter_code
_entity_poly.pdbx_strand_id
1 'polypeptide(L)'
;AIKAQPGYASPIGIQKSSVIPCITVVDDLIPHTPNLVAGANEFGFHYLNVNYGRDYQADLIADIALAQPAAPCPLCEGNLQEEYGIPIAQEITLGSQLSIPLGVFFQDEQGQKQPLYASHLRLNLYSLLGCLAEQHHDAYGICLPKQVAPYQIYLIVLPDKNNSQVQETAEKLYTDLCLKGYEVLFDDRDERPGVKFNDADLLGMPLRLTISQRALSEGSIEWKQRDHPEKKLVPLEDIFQAIESYFQM
;
A
#
# COMPACT_ATOMS: atom_id res chain seq x y z
N ALA A 1 25.08 0.14 38.36
CA ALA A 1 24.38 1.16 37.62
C ALA A 1 25.10 2.52 37.77
N ILE A 2 24.92 3.40 36.83
CA ILE A 2 25.66 4.67 36.65
C ILE A 2 25.32 5.76 37.67
N LYS A 3 24.49 5.52 38.64
CA LYS A 3 24.04 6.47 39.73
C LYS A 3 23.44 7.78 39.21
N ALA A 4 22.98 7.81 37.94
CA ALA A 4 22.29 8.97 37.38
C ALA A 4 20.79 8.93 37.72
N GLN A 5 20.18 10.09 37.91
CA GLN A 5 18.74 10.20 38.10
C GLN A 5 18.00 10.11 36.76
N PRO A 6 16.90 9.34 36.64
CA PRO A 6 16.08 9.31 35.44
C PRO A 6 15.60 10.73 35.04
N GLY A 7 15.73 11.07 33.77
CA GLY A 7 15.41 12.40 33.24
C GLY A 7 16.51 13.45 33.37
N TYR A 8 17.55 13.19 34.18
CA TYR A 8 18.68 14.09 34.38
C TYR A 8 20.03 13.44 34.08
N ALA A 9 20.02 12.29 33.41
CA ALA A 9 21.23 11.56 33.12
C ALA A 9 22.06 12.23 32.00
N SER A 10 23.38 12.19 32.15
CA SER A 10 24.31 12.59 31.08
C SER A 10 25.59 11.74 31.14
N PRO A 11 26.40 11.70 30.10
CA PRO A 11 27.68 11.02 30.11
C PRO A 11 28.76 11.68 30.95
N ILE A 12 28.51 12.90 31.43
CA ILE A 12 29.50 13.68 32.23
C ILE A 12 29.63 13.09 33.63
N GLY A 13 30.86 12.74 34.01
CA GLY A 13 31.12 12.22 35.36
C GLY A 13 30.56 10.84 35.68
N ILE A 14 30.12 10.09 34.69
CA ILE A 14 29.64 8.72 34.90
C ILE A 14 30.76 7.83 35.38
N GLN A 15 30.56 7.20 36.53
CA GLN A 15 31.42 6.10 36.98
C GLN A 15 30.99 4.81 36.35
N LYS A 16 31.74 4.37 35.33
CA LYS A 16 31.51 3.06 34.68
C LYS A 16 31.73 1.95 35.74
N SER A 17 30.67 1.17 36.01
CA SER A 17 30.74 0.03 36.91
C SER A 17 31.53 -1.11 36.27
N SER A 18 32.41 -1.74 37.03
CA SER A 18 33.09 -2.95 36.60
C SER A 18 32.19 -4.19 36.53
N VAL A 19 31.00 -4.12 37.12
CA VAL A 19 30.03 -5.24 37.19
C VAL A 19 29.05 -5.21 35.99
N ILE A 20 28.69 -3.99 35.53
CA ILE A 20 27.79 -3.81 34.38
C ILE A 20 28.53 -2.92 33.35
N PRO A 21 28.98 -3.47 32.25
CA PRO A 21 29.65 -2.67 31.22
C PRO A 21 28.65 -1.65 30.69
N CYS A 22 29.04 -0.39 30.61
CA CYS A 22 28.26 0.70 30.05
C CYS A 22 29.04 1.31 28.89
N ILE A 23 28.42 1.36 27.72
CA ILE A 23 28.96 1.99 26.52
C ILE A 23 28.20 3.30 26.32
N THR A 24 28.95 4.37 26.11
CA THR A 24 28.41 5.68 25.75
C THR A 24 28.41 5.81 24.24
N VAL A 25 27.23 5.95 23.67
CA VAL A 25 27.03 6.20 22.23
C VAL A 25 26.51 7.62 22.06
N VAL A 26 27.05 8.36 21.11
CA VAL A 26 26.57 9.71 20.77
C VAL A 26 26.28 9.76 19.27
N ASP A 27 25.30 10.61 18.92
CA ASP A 27 25.00 10.92 17.55
C ASP A 27 26.19 11.63 16.87
N ASP A 28 26.36 11.43 15.57
CA ASP A 28 27.47 12.02 14.81
C ASP A 28 27.36 13.54 14.65
N LEU A 29 26.18 14.15 14.90
CA LEU A 29 26.00 15.58 14.98
C LEU A 29 26.59 16.20 16.27
N ILE A 30 26.70 15.43 17.34
CA ILE A 30 27.12 15.92 18.67
C ILE A 30 28.56 16.49 18.66
N PRO A 31 29.58 15.85 18.04
CA PRO A 31 30.92 16.41 17.97
C PRO A 31 31.00 17.77 17.28
N HIS A 32 30.06 18.07 16.41
CA HIS A 32 30.02 19.29 15.60
C HIS A 32 29.08 20.38 16.17
N THR A 33 28.33 20.06 17.25
CA THR A 33 27.35 20.96 17.84
C THR A 33 27.88 21.50 19.18
N PRO A 34 28.28 22.78 19.27
CA PRO A 34 28.75 23.38 20.51
C PRO A 34 27.61 23.80 21.44
N ASN A 35 27.95 24.07 22.71
CA ASN A 35 27.06 24.69 23.69
C ASN A 35 25.77 23.92 23.99
N LEU A 36 25.84 22.61 24.02
CA LEU A 36 24.72 21.75 24.33
C LEU A 36 24.26 21.87 25.80
N VAL A 37 23.09 21.36 26.07
CA VAL A 37 22.54 21.18 27.45
C VAL A 37 22.50 19.69 27.74
N ALA A 38 22.97 19.30 28.92
CA ALA A 38 22.93 17.91 29.38
C ALA A 38 22.43 17.83 30.82
N GLY A 39 21.88 16.67 31.20
CA GLY A 39 21.54 16.41 32.61
C GLY A 39 22.78 16.48 33.53
N ALA A 40 22.62 16.90 34.76
CA ALA A 40 23.71 16.95 35.73
C ALA A 40 23.84 15.68 36.59
N ASN A 41 23.16 14.58 36.22
CA ASN A 41 23.04 13.34 37.01
C ASN A 41 22.38 13.53 38.38
N GLU A 42 21.85 14.69 38.66
CA GLU A 42 21.21 15.10 39.90
C GLU A 42 19.82 15.68 39.61
N PHE A 43 18.85 15.40 40.48
CA PHE A 43 17.47 15.87 40.32
C PHE A 43 17.37 17.38 40.27
N GLY A 44 16.72 17.91 39.23
CA GLY A 44 16.46 19.34 39.06
C GLY A 44 17.62 20.15 38.46
N PHE A 45 18.74 19.52 38.11
CA PHE A 45 19.93 20.23 37.62
C PHE A 45 20.32 19.80 36.21
N HIS A 46 20.78 20.78 35.43
CA HIS A 46 21.35 20.59 34.07
C HIS A 46 22.66 21.35 33.93
N TYR A 47 23.59 20.76 33.17
CA TYR A 47 24.78 21.46 32.70
C TYR A 47 24.44 22.28 31.47
N LEU A 48 24.94 23.52 31.43
CA LEU A 48 24.89 24.39 30.25
C LEU A 48 26.26 24.46 29.59
N ASN A 49 26.30 24.79 28.30
CA ASN A 49 27.54 24.94 27.53
C ASN A 49 28.38 23.65 27.56
N VAL A 50 27.70 22.51 27.40
CA VAL A 50 28.36 21.20 27.28
C VAL A 50 28.91 21.02 25.89
N ASN A 51 30.18 20.63 25.81
CA ASN A 51 30.87 20.40 24.54
C ASN A 51 31.54 19.02 24.54
N TYR A 52 31.30 18.29 23.43
CA TYR A 52 31.96 17.01 23.21
C TYR A 52 33.49 17.20 23.13
N GLY A 53 34.23 16.23 23.66
CA GLY A 53 35.71 16.27 23.71
C GLY A 53 36.27 17.11 24.88
N ARG A 54 35.55 18.12 25.36
CA ARG A 54 35.94 18.90 26.54
C ARG A 54 35.35 18.29 27.83
N ASP A 55 34.07 18.02 27.84
CA ASP A 55 33.34 17.64 29.07
C ASP A 55 33.13 16.13 29.20
N TYR A 56 33.11 15.45 28.07
CA TYR A 56 33.02 13.99 28.00
C TYR A 56 33.50 13.47 26.64
N GLN A 57 33.70 12.14 26.55
CA GLN A 57 33.95 11.40 25.31
C GLN A 57 33.03 10.19 25.26
N ALA A 58 32.65 9.81 24.05
CA ALA A 58 31.88 8.59 23.79
C ALA A 58 32.79 7.42 23.44
N ASP A 59 32.31 6.23 23.70
CA ASP A 59 32.94 4.99 23.24
C ASP A 59 32.65 4.73 21.76
N LEU A 60 31.51 5.22 21.24
CA LEU A 60 31.07 5.07 19.86
C LEU A 60 30.36 6.34 19.41
N ILE A 61 30.65 6.75 18.17
CA ILE A 61 29.90 7.80 17.45
C ILE A 61 29.17 7.09 16.32
N ALA A 62 27.87 7.31 16.21
CA ALA A 62 27.02 6.73 15.18
C ALA A 62 25.83 7.64 14.87
N ASP A 63 25.30 7.57 13.68
CA ASP A 63 24.02 8.21 13.31
C ASP A 63 22.87 7.48 14.05
N ILE A 64 22.35 8.11 15.10
CA ILE A 64 21.24 7.61 15.92
C ILE A 64 20.10 8.61 16.09
N ALA A 65 20.23 9.81 15.50
CA ALA A 65 19.18 10.80 15.52
C ALA A 65 18.07 10.46 14.52
N LEU A 66 16.84 10.77 14.88
CA LEU A 66 15.72 10.69 13.94
C LEU A 66 15.88 11.80 12.89
N ALA A 67 15.75 11.42 11.63
CA ALA A 67 15.67 12.39 10.52
C ALA A 67 14.55 13.40 10.78
N GLN A 68 14.83 14.66 10.54
CA GLN A 68 13.88 15.76 10.74
C GLN A 68 13.43 16.31 9.39
N PRO A 69 12.19 16.80 9.26
CA PRO A 69 11.77 17.55 8.09
C PRO A 69 12.72 18.73 7.81
N ALA A 70 13.02 18.96 6.55
CA ALA A 70 13.96 19.97 6.06
C ALA A 70 15.43 19.77 6.47
N ALA A 71 15.81 18.66 7.10
CA ALA A 71 17.21 18.31 7.27
C ALA A 71 17.89 18.05 5.91
N PRO A 72 19.20 18.32 5.78
CA PRO A 72 19.92 18.04 4.54
C PRO A 72 19.95 16.54 4.27
N CYS A 73 19.78 16.17 3.01
CA CYS A 73 19.86 14.77 2.58
C CYS A 73 21.31 14.28 2.65
N PRO A 74 21.60 13.10 3.26
CA PRO A 74 22.98 12.58 3.31
C PRO A 74 23.52 12.10 1.96
N LEU A 75 22.67 11.98 0.92
CA LEU A 75 23.03 11.44 -0.39
C LEU A 75 23.08 12.52 -1.50
N CYS A 76 22.46 13.67 -1.29
CA CYS A 76 22.41 14.76 -2.28
C CYS A 76 22.28 16.13 -1.60
N GLU A 77 22.32 17.20 -2.39
CA GLU A 77 22.20 18.59 -1.88
C GLU A 77 20.77 19.01 -1.52
N GLY A 78 19.78 18.14 -1.69
CA GLY A 78 18.37 18.39 -1.37
C GLY A 78 18.08 18.28 0.12
N ASN A 79 16.89 18.74 0.51
CA ASN A 79 16.38 18.60 1.88
C ASN A 79 15.38 17.44 1.95
N LEU A 80 15.32 16.79 3.11
CA LEU A 80 14.33 15.75 3.43
C LEU A 80 12.93 16.36 3.49
N GLN A 81 11.96 15.66 2.93
CA GLN A 81 10.53 16.01 3.02
C GLN A 81 9.83 14.97 3.87
N GLU A 82 8.87 15.42 4.67
CA GLU A 82 8.00 14.54 5.44
C GLU A 82 6.75 14.24 4.63
N GLU A 83 6.44 12.96 4.48
CA GLU A 83 5.21 12.50 3.84
C GLU A 83 4.52 11.47 4.73
N TYR A 84 3.19 11.46 4.69
CA TYR A 84 2.39 10.50 5.43
C TYR A 84 1.98 9.36 4.49
N GLY A 85 2.23 8.12 4.93
CA GLY A 85 1.86 6.92 4.20
C GLY A 85 1.01 5.97 5.03
N ILE A 86 0.20 5.17 4.36
CA ILE A 86 -0.56 4.09 5.00
C ILE A 86 0.23 2.79 4.86
N PRO A 87 0.54 2.07 5.96
CA PRO A 87 1.25 0.81 5.88
C PRO A 87 0.33 -0.29 5.32
N ILE A 88 0.59 -0.73 4.11
CA ILE A 88 -0.17 -1.80 3.43
C ILE A 88 0.52 -3.17 3.49
N ALA A 89 1.83 -3.18 3.67
CA ALA A 89 2.61 -4.41 3.78
C ALA A 89 3.68 -4.29 4.86
N GLN A 90 4.00 -5.41 5.49
CA GLN A 90 5.04 -5.50 6.50
C GLN A 90 5.80 -6.82 6.34
N GLU A 91 7.13 -6.74 6.41
CA GLU A 91 8.00 -7.89 6.54
C GLU A 91 8.68 -7.85 7.92
N ILE A 92 8.66 -8.98 8.61
CA ILE A 92 9.37 -9.19 9.87
C ILE A 92 10.30 -10.38 9.69
N THR A 93 11.59 -10.12 9.66
CA THR A 93 12.60 -11.17 9.63
C THR A 93 12.80 -11.72 11.03
N LEU A 94 12.30 -12.94 11.28
CA LEU A 94 12.40 -13.63 12.56
C LEU A 94 13.75 -14.34 12.73
N GLY A 95 14.48 -14.54 11.62
CA GLY A 95 15.74 -15.28 11.64
C GLY A 95 15.55 -16.70 12.20
N SER A 96 16.44 -17.10 13.08
CA SER A 96 16.39 -18.41 13.75
C SER A 96 15.81 -18.37 15.17
N GLN A 97 15.23 -17.23 15.59
CA GLN A 97 14.72 -17.04 16.96
C GLN A 97 13.63 -18.04 17.38
N LEU A 98 12.83 -18.52 16.41
CA LEU A 98 11.80 -19.51 16.66
C LEU A 98 12.31 -20.94 16.42
N SER A 99 13.10 -21.16 15.39
CA SER A 99 13.55 -22.50 14.99
C SER A 99 14.48 -23.16 16.00
N ILE A 100 15.39 -22.39 16.60
CA ILE A 100 16.32 -22.92 17.61
C ILE A 100 15.58 -23.48 18.83
N PRO A 101 14.73 -22.72 19.55
CA PRO A 101 14.01 -23.23 20.72
C PRO A 101 12.98 -24.31 20.38
N LEU A 102 12.41 -24.30 19.18
CA LEU A 102 11.49 -25.35 18.72
C LEU A 102 12.20 -26.60 18.20
N GLY A 103 13.52 -26.59 18.11
CA GLY A 103 14.28 -27.72 17.61
C GLY A 103 14.12 -27.98 16.10
N VAL A 104 13.75 -26.96 15.33
CA VAL A 104 13.52 -27.07 13.89
C VAL A 104 14.81 -26.77 13.13
N PHE A 105 15.38 -27.79 12.51
CA PHE A 105 16.65 -27.75 11.80
C PHE A 105 16.56 -28.51 10.49
N PHE A 106 17.46 -28.17 9.55
CA PHE A 106 17.71 -28.95 8.34
C PHE A 106 19.17 -29.38 8.27
N GLN A 107 19.49 -30.30 7.38
CA GLN A 107 20.88 -30.65 7.03
C GLN A 107 21.25 -29.93 5.74
N ASP A 108 22.39 -29.21 5.76
CA ASP A 108 22.94 -28.60 4.56
C ASP A 108 23.62 -29.66 3.65
N GLU A 109 24.12 -29.21 2.50
CA GLU A 109 24.79 -30.09 1.52
C GLU A 109 26.02 -30.79 2.09
N GLN A 110 26.62 -30.26 3.15
CA GLN A 110 27.75 -30.82 3.87
C GLN A 110 27.33 -31.74 5.03
N GLY A 111 26.01 -31.98 5.21
CA GLY A 111 25.45 -32.81 6.25
C GLY A 111 25.44 -32.13 7.63
N GLN A 112 25.72 -30.82 7.72
CA GLN A 112 25.72 -30.09 8.98
C GLN A 112 24.29 -29.63 9.34
N LYS A 113 23.99 -29.68 10.63
CA LYS A 113 22.68 -29.26 11.17
C LYS A 113 22.61 -27.74 11.24
N GLN A 114 21.71 -27.13 10.47
CA GLN A 114 21.46 -25.69 10.40
C GLN A 114 20.06 -25.35 10.89
N PRO A 115 19.87 -24.24 11.63
CA PRO A 115 18.55 -23.80 12.00
C PRO A 115 17.79 -23.22 10.78
N LEU A 116 16.48 -23.42 10.72
CA LEU A 116 15.65 -22.74 9.72
C LEU A 116 15.57 -21.24 10.02
N TYR A 117 15.63 -20.44 8.97
CA TYR A 117 15.33 -19.01 9.03
C TYR A 117 13.90 -18.76 8.60
N ALA A 118 13.20 -17.92 9.34
CA ALA A 118 11.81 -17.58 9.08
C ALA A 118 11.65 -16.08 8.86
N SER A 119 10.79 -15.73 7.93
CA SER A 119 10.27 -14.37 7.75
C SER A 119 8.75 -14.41 7.77
N HIS A 120 8.13 -13.38 8.32
CA HIS A 120 6.70 -13.18 8.32
C HIS A 120 6.36 -12.02 7.39
N LEU A 121 5.64 -12.34 6.32
CA LEU A 121 5.12 -11.36 5.36
C LEU A 121 3.63 -11.14 5.63
N ARG A 122 3.24 -9.88 5.78
CA ARG A 122 1.85 -9.49 6.03
C ARG A 122 1.43 -8.43 5.03
N LEU A 123 0.31 -8.68 4.35
CA LEU A 123 -0.35 -7.71 3.48
C LEU A 123 -1.74 -7.38 4.05
N ASN A 124 -2.02 -6.10 4.27
CA ASN A 124 -3.32 -5.65 4.74
C ASN A 124 -4.24 -5.33 3.55
N LEU A 125 -5.05 -6.30 3.16
CA LEU A 125 -5.94 -6.18 1.99
C LEU A 125 -7.01 -5.10 2.16
N TYR A 126 -7.51 -4.87 3.37
CA TYR A 126 -8.51 -3.81 3.61
C TYR A 126 -7.92 -2.41 3.45
N SER A 127 -6.71 -2.20 3.99
CA SER A 127 -6.01 -0.93 3.78
C SER A 127 -5.65 -0.72 2.32
N LEU A 128 -5.23 -1.78 1.62
CA LEU A 128 -4.94 -1.72 0.19
C LEU A 128 -6.17 -1.35 -0.63
N LEU A 129 -7.34 -1.97 -0.34
CA LEU A 129 -8.60 -1.64 -1.01
C LEU A 129 -9.00 -0.19 -0.75
N GLY A 130 -8.85 0.30 0.49
CA GLY A 130 -9.11 1.70 0.82
C GLY A 130 -8.21 2.67 0.05
N CYS A 131 -6.91 2.37 -0.04
CA CYS A 131 -5.96 3.17 -0.83
C CYS A 131 -6.28 3.14 -2.33
N LEU A 132 -6.69 1.99 -2.87
CA LEU A 132 -7.12 1.88 -4.27
C LEU A 132 -8.34 2.75 -4.54
N ALA A 133 -9.35 2.71 -3.66
CA ALA A 133 -10.55 3.52 -3.80
C ALA A 133 -10.24 5.03 -3.70
N GLU A 134 -9.30 5.42 -2.81
CA GLU A 134 -8.89 6.81 -2.65
C GLU A 134 -8.04 7.34 -3.81
N GLN A 135 -7.18 6.51 -4.38
CA GLN A 135 -6.32 6.90 -5.51
C GLN A 135 -7.00 6.80 -6.87
N HIS A 136 -7.99 5.92 -7.00
CA HIS A 136 -8.67 5.60 -8.24
C HIS A 136 -10.16 5.94 -8.15
N HIS A 137 -10.48 7.23 -8.15
CA HIS A 137 -11.85 7.73 -8.17
C HIS A 137 -11.98 9.02 -8.99
N ASP A 138 -13.21 9.34 -9.35
CA ASP A 138 -13.61 10.63 -9.91
C ASP A 138 -14.84 11.19 -9.17
N ALA A 139 -15.46 12.22 -9.72
CA ALA A 139 -16.66 12.83 -9.14
C ALA A 139 -17.90 11.91 -9.15
N TYR A 140 -17.86 10.78 -9.87
CA TYR A 140 -18.98 9.86 -10.06
C TYR A 140 -18.82 8.55 -9.26
N GLY A 141 -17.62 8.24 -8.79
CA GLY A 141 -17.36 7.03 -8.02
C GLY A 141 -15.96 6.45 -8.22
N ILE A 142 -15.81 5.17 -7.90
CA ILE A 142 -14.53 4.46 -8.02
C ILE A 142 -14.20 4.18 -9.49
N CYS A 143 -12.90 4.17 -9.81
CA CYS A 143 -12.35 3.79 -11.12
C CYS A 143 -11.34 2.65 -10.94
N LEU A 144 -11.80 1.44 -10.71
CA LEU A 144 -10.91 0.31 -10.40
C LEU A 144 -9.97 -0.02 -11.58
N PRO A 145 -8.66 -0.19 -11.32
CA PRO A 145 -7.76 -0.73 -12.31
C PRO A 145 -8.17 -2.14 -12.76
N LYS A 146 -7.94 -2.46 -14.04
CA LYS A 146 -8.33 -3.75 -14.66
C LYS A 146 -7.85 -4.97 -13.87
N GLN A 147 -6.67 -4.88 -13.24
CA GLN A 147 -6.01 -5.99 -12.55
C GLN A 147 -6.61 -6.31 -11.17
N VAL A 148 -7.36 -5.38 -10.58
CA VAL A 148 -7.88 -5.51 -9.21
C VAL A 148 -9.39 -5.39 -9.12
N ALA A 149 -10.06 -5.10 -10.22
CA ALA A 149 -11.51 -5.05 -10.28
C ALA A 149 -12.11 -6.45 -10.04
N PRO A 150 -13.09 -6.60 -9.13
CA PRO A 150 -13.70 -7.89 -8.84
C PRO A 150 -14.50 -8.45 -10.02
N TYR A 151 -14.97 -7.56 -10.89
CA TYR A 151 -15.56 -7.88 -12.17
C TYR A 151 -14.89 -7.04 -13.25
N GLN A 152 -14.59 -7.65 -14.37
CA GLN A 152 -13.99 -6.96 -15.51
C GLN A 152 -15.02 -6.13 -16.27
N ILE A 153 -16.24 -6.62 -16.33
CA ILE A 153 -17.31 -6.07 -17.16
C ILE A 153 -18.57 -5.84 -16.31
N TYR A 154 -19.15 -4.65 -16.41
CA TYR A 154 -20.48 -4.37 -15.93
C TYR A 154 -21.45 -4.37 -17.12
N LEU A 155 -22.30 -5.39 -17.20
CA LEU A 155 -23.26 -5.57 -18.30
C LEU A 155 -24.62 -5.08 -17.90
N ILE A 156 -25.10 -4.00 -18.54
CA ILE A 156 -26.42 -3.43 -18.31
C ILE A 156 -27.37 -3.86 -19.43
N VAL A 157 -28.53 -4.36 -19.04
CA VAL A 157 -29.66 -4.53 -19.95
C VAL A 157 -30.69 -3.45 -19.70
N LEU A 158 -31.15 -2.81 -20.77
CA LEU A 158 -32.29 -1.87 -20.76
C LEU A 158 -33.44 -2.53 -21.50
N PRO A 159 -34.30 -3.31 -20.79
CA PRO A 159 -35.33 -4.11 -21.42
C PRO A 159 -36.38 -3.24 -22.09
N ASP A 160 -36.88 -3.69 -23.22
CA ASP A 160 -38.07 -3.14 -23.87
C ASP A 160 -39.27 -4.04 -23.55
N LYS A 161 -40.33 -3.46 -23.00
CA LYS A 161 -41.56 -4.20 -22.62
C LYS A 161 -42.23 -4.91 -23.79
N ASN A 162 -41.94 -4.47 -25.01
CA ASN A 162 -42.58 -4.95 -26.24
C ASN A 162 -41.65 -5.86 -27.05
N ASN A 163 -40.40 -6.06 -26.63
CA ASN A 163 -39.40 -6.82 -27.37
C ASN A 163 -38.43 -7.61 -26.44
N SER A 164 -38.56 -8.94 -26.45
CA SER A 164 -37.69 -9.83 -25.69
C SER A 164 -36.26 -9.91 -26.22
N GLN A 165 -36.01 -9.48 -27.46
CA GLN A 165 -34.71 -9.61 -28.15
C GLN A 165 -33.56 -8.96 -27.35
N VAL A 166 -33.82 -7.83 -26.67
CA VAL A 166 -32.82 -7.12 -25.85
C VAL A 166 -32.35 -8.02 -24.71
N GLN A 167 -33.33 -8.61 -23.99
CA GLN A 167 -33.05 -9.50 -22.87
C GLN A 167 -32.32 -10.78 -23.33
N GLU A 168 -32.82 -11.43 -24.36
CA GLU A 168 -32.23 -12.65 -24.93
C GLU A 168 -30.79 -12.42 -25.40
N THR A 169 -30.54 -11.28 -26.05
CA THR A 169 -29.17 -10.91 -26.48
C THR A 169 -28.26 -10.67 -25.29
N ALA A 170 -28.76 -10.01 -24.22
CA ALA A 170 -27.98 -9.76 -23.01
C ALA A 170 -27.59 -11.05 -22.28
N GLU A 171 -28.56 -11.96 -22.11
CA GLU A 171 -28.33 -13.26 -21.45
C GLU A 171 -27.36 -14.14 -22.24
N LYS A 172 -27.50 -14.13 -23.55
CA LYS A 172 -26.55 -14.83 -24.43
C LYS A 172 -25.14 -14.25 -24.31
N LEU A 173 -25.01 -12.93 -24.42
CA LEU A 173 -23.71 -12.27 -24.30
C LEU A 173 -23.08 -12.52 -22.94
N TYR A 174 -23.86 -12.44 -21.84
CA TYR A 174 -23.41 -12.77 -20.50
C TYR A 174 -22.85 -14.18 -20.42
N THR A 175 -23.62 -15.17 -20.92
CA THR A 175 -23.21 -16.57 -20.93
C THR A 175 -21.91 -16.78 -21.73
N ASP A 176 -21.83 -16.19 -22.93
CA ASP A 176 -20.68 -16.31 -23.82
C ASP A 176 -19.42 -15.67 -23.21
N LEU A 177 -19.56 -14.53 -22.52
CA LEU A 177 -18.45 -13.87 -21.80
C LEU A 177 -17.96 -14.72 -20.64
N CYS A 178 -18.85 -15.27 -19.81
CA CYS A 178 -18.49 -16.15 -18.71
C CYS A 178 -17.78 -17.42 -19.20
N LEU A 179 -18.25 -18.01 -20.31
CA LEU A 179 -17.60 -19.19 -20.92
C LEU A 179 -16.19 -18.87 -21.45
N LYS A 180 -15.93 -17.62 -21.81
CA LYS A 180 -14.57 -17.15 -22.19
C LYS A 180 -13.68 -16.79 -21.00
N GLY A 181 -14.19 -16.90 -19.77
CA GLY A 181 -13.45 -16.66 -18.54
C GLY A 181 -13.46 -15.22 -18.06
N TYR A 182 -14.34 -14.37 -18.56
CA TYR A 182 -14.50 -13.01 -18.04
C TYR A 182 -15.42 -13.01 -16.79
N GLU A 183 -15.05 -12.23 -15.78
CA GLU A 183 -15.90 -11.94 -14.62
C GLU A 183 -16.86 -10.81 -14.99
N VAL A 184 -18.15 -11.12 -15.05
CA VAL A 184 -19.19 -10.18 -15.49
C VAL A 184 -20.21 -9.94 -14.40
N LEU A 185 -20.41 -8.68 -14.04
CA LEU A 185 -21.53 -8.26 -13.20
C LEU A 185 -22.71 -7.89 -14.09
N PHE A 186 -23.75 -8.72 -14.09
CA PHE A 186 -24.94 -8.54 -14.93
C PHE A 186 -26.04 -7.81 -14.16
N ASP A 187 -26.40 -6.61 -14.63
CA ASP A 187 -27.50 -5.80 -14.06
C ASP A 187 -28.80 -6.03 -14.81
N ASP A 188 -29.51 -7.06 -14.39
CA ASP A 188 -30.84 -7.45 -14.89
C ASP A 188 -32.00 -6.86 -14.10
N ARG A 189 -31.73 -5.98 -13.11
CA ARG A 189 -32.77 -5.37 -12.28
C ARG A 189 -33.79 -4.58 -13.10
N ASP A 190 -35.04 -4.55 -12.65
CA ASP A 190 -36.07 -3.67 -13.22
C ASP A 190 -35.95 -2.25 -12.62
N GLU A 191 -34.87 -1.57 -13.02
CA GLU A 191 -34.55 -0.22 -12.57
C GLU A 191 -34.42 0.74 -13.75
N ARG A 192 -34.63 2.05 -13.46
CA ARG A 192 -34.48 3.10 -14.47
C ARG A 192 -33.04 3.16 -14.99
N PRO A 193 -32.84 3.46 -16.29
CA PRO A 193 -31.49 3.52 -16.88
C PRO A 193 -30.52 4.43 -16.11
N GLY A 194 -30.99 5.58 -15.59
CA GLY A 194 -30.16 6.49 -14.82
C GLY A 194 -29.64 5.89 -13.51
N VAL A 195 -30.44 5.05 -12.84
CA VAL A 195 -30.03 4.33 -11.62
C VAL A 195 -28.92 3.34 -11.97
N LYS A 196 -29.14 2.48 -12.98
CA LYS A 196 -28.14 1.49 -13.44
C LYS A 196 -26.82 2.14 -13.85
N PHE A 197 -26.87 3.28 -14.54
CA PHE A 197 -25.67 4.00 -14.94
C PHE A 197 -24.92 4.61 -13.75
N ASN A 198 -25.64 5.20 -12.79
CA ASN A 198 -25.03 5.75 -11.59
C ASN A 198 -24.39 4.64 -10.74
N ASP A 199 -25.07 3.51 -10.58
CA ASP A 199 -24.51 2.36 -9.85
C ASP A 199 -23.25 1.80 -10.55
N ALA A 200 -23.25 1.71 -11.87
CA ALA A 200 -22.09 1.29 -12.64
C ALA A 200 -20.89 2.23 -12.45
N ASP A 201 -21.15 3.55 -12.46
CA ASP A 201 -20.10 4.55 -12.25
C ASP A 201 -19.63 4.56 -10.78
N LEU A 202 -20.53 4.36 -9.79
CA LEU A 202 -20.17 4.23 -8.38
C LEU A 202 -19.31 3.00 -8.09
N LEU A 203 -19.69 1.84 -8.63
CA LEU A 203 -18.98 0.57 -8.43
C LEU A 203 -17.63 0.52 -9.15
N GLY A 204 -17.49 1.25 -10.25
CA GLY A 204 -16.22 1.50 -10.89
C GLY A 204 -15.60 0.34 -11.65
N MET A 205 -16.39 -0.60 -12.18
CA MET A 205 -15.86 -1.68 -13.04
C MET A 205 -15.22 -1.10 -14.31
N PRO A 206 -14.08 -1.65 -14.78
CA PRO A 206 -13.29 -1.05 -15.87
C PRO A 206 -14.05 -0.85 -17.17
N LEU A 207 -14.95 -1.77 -17.52
CA LEU A 207 -15.72 -1.74 -18.74
C LEU A 207 -17.21 -1.86 -18.46
N ARG A 208 -18.00 -0.92 -18.99
CA ARG A 208 -19.45 -1.00 -19.04
C ARG A 208 -19.93 -1.30 -20.45
N LEU A 209 -20.71 -2.36 -20.60
CA LEU A 209 -21.45 -2.71 -21.81
C LEU A 209 -22.94 -2.45 -21.56
N THR A 210 -23.64 -1.79 -22.50
CA THR A 210 -25.07 -1.54 -22.37
C THR A 210 -25.80 -2.07 -23.60
N ILE A 211 -26.74 -2.96 -23.35
CA ILE A 211 -27.64 -3.52 -24.39
C ILE A 211 -28.98 -2.83 -24.29
N SER A 212 -29.36 -2.18 -25.37
CA SER A 212 -30.62 -1.46 -25.51
C SER A 212 -31.23 -1.68 -26.89
N GLN A 213 -32.53 -1.49 -27.04
CA GLN A 213 -33.21 -1.59 -28.33
C GLN A 213 -32.59 -0.67 -29.40
N ARG A 214 -32.20 0.55 -29.00
CA ARG A 214 -31.55 1.51 -29.90
C ARG A 214 -30.20 0.98 -30.44
N ALA A 215 -29.34 0.49 -29.57
CA ALA A 215 -28.04 -0.04 -29.99
C ALA A 215 -28.19 -1.29 -30.86
N LEU A 216 -29.12 -2.19 -30.51
CA LEU A 216 -29.39 -3.40 -31.29
C LEU A 216 -29.98 -3.11 -32.64
N SER A 217 -30.78 -2.03 -32.81
CA SER A 217 -31.28 -1.66 -34.14
C SER A 217 -30.16 -1.22 -35.11
N GLU A 218 -29.00 -0.82 -34.55
CA GLU A 218 -27.77 -0.52 -35.30
C GLU A 218 -26.77 -1.73 -35.32
N GLY A 219 -27.22 -2.92 -34.87
CA GLY A 219 -26.38 -4.13 -34.81
C GLY A 219 -25.22 -4.01 -33.81
N SER A 220 -25.31 -3.14 -32.85
CA SER A 220 -24.19 -2.75 -31.95
C SER A 220 -24.56 -2.80 -30.48
N ILE A 221 -23.53 -2.67 -29.63
CA ILE A 221 -23.62 -2.53 -28.16
C ILE A 221 -22.93 -1.22 -27.74
N GLU A 222 -23.49 -0.51 -26.77
CA GLU A 222 -22.82 0.67 -26.20
C GLU A 222 -21.65 0.19 -25.33
N TRP A 223 -20.48 0.72 -25.61
CA TRP A 223 -19.21 0.50 -24.91
C TRP A 223 -18.79 1.76 -24.18
N LYS A 224 -18.52 1.67 -22.90
CA LYS A 224 -17.92 2.75 -22.11
C LYS A 224 -16.83 2.22 -21.21
N GLN A 225 -15.61 2.74 -21.34
CA GLN A 225 -14.55 2.54 -20.35
C GLN A 225 -14.81 3.45 -19.16
N ARG A 226 -14.54 2.97 -17.96
CA ARG A 226 -14.85 3.72 -16.73
C ARG A 226 -13.99 4.98 -16.59
N ASP A 227 -12.73 4.90 -16.99
CA ASP A 227 -11.72 5.97 -16.92
C ASP A 227 -11.78 6.95 -18.10
N HIS A 228 -12.67 6.73 -19.08
CA HIS A 228 -12.86 7.61 -20.23
C HIS A 228 -14.28 8.16 -20.28
N PRO A 229 -14.45 9.46 -20.62
CA PRO A 229 -15.79 10.07 -20.72
C PRO A 229 -16.59 9.61 -21.94
N GLU A 230 -15.89 9.16 -22.98
CA GLU A 230 -16.51 8.87 -24.27
C GLU A 230 -17.19 7.50 -24.27
N LYS A 231 -18.35 7.47 -24.95
CA LYS A 231 -19.07 6.26 -25.29
C LYS A 231 -18.94 6.00 -26.77
N LYS A 232 -18.85 4.73 -27.13
CA LYS A 232 -18.87 4.31 -28.54
C LYS A 232 -19.83 3.14 -28.75
N LEU A 233 -20.26 2.95 -29.97
CA LEU A 233 -20.98 1.76 -30.39
C LEU A 233 -19.96 0.78 -30.99
N VAL A 234 -20.06 -0.48 -30.57
CA VAL A 234 -19.22 -1.57 -31.08
C VAL A 234 -20.14 -2.59 -31.70
N PRO A 235 -19.90 -3.01 -32.95
CA PRO A 235 -20.69 -4.05 -33.62
C PRO A 235 -20.74 -5.34 -32.80
N LEU A 236 -21.87 -6.02 -32.77
CA LEU A 236 -22.04 -7.29 -32.04
C LEU A 236 -21.03 -8.35 -32.46
N GLU A 237 -20.70 -8.40 -33.75
CA GLU A 237 -19.72 -9.34 -34.31
C GLU A 237 -18.28 -9.08 -33.82
N ASP A 238 -17.94 -7.83 -33.52
CA ASP A 238 -16.59 -7.41 -33.09
C ASP A 238 -16.41 -7.35 -31.59
N ILE A 239 -17.48 -7.52 -30.80
CA ILE A 239 -17.47 -7.26 -29.37
C ILE A 239 -16.43 -8.08 -28.60
N PHE A 240 -16.28 -9.36 -28.93
CA PHE A 240 -15.31 -10.22 -28.26
C PHE A 240 -13.86 -9.83 -28.57
N GLN A 241 -13.59 -9.49 -29.82
CA GLN A 241 -12.25 -9.02 -30.20
C GLN A 241 -11.91 -7.69 -29.53
N ALA A 242 -12.88 -6.79 -29.45
CA ALA A 242 -12.71 -5.51 -28.76
C ALA A 242 -12.42 -5.71 -27.26
N ILE A 243 -13.16 -6.62 -26.59
CA ILE A 243 -12.96 -6.95 -25.16
C ILE A 243 -11.57 -7.56 -24.96
N GLU A 244 -11.20 -8.53 -25.75
CA GLU A 244 -9.89 -9.18 -25.66
C GLU A 244 -8.75 -8.17 -25.82
N SER A 245 -8.81 -7.33 -26.86
CA SER A 245 -7.83 -6.27 -27.07
C SER A 245 -7.76 -5.27 -25.92
N TYR A 246 -8.87 -4.96 -25.28
CA TYR A 246 -8.93 -4.03 -24.13
C TYR A 246 -8.29 -4.59 -22.88
N PHE A 247 -8.46 -5.89 -22.59
CA PHE A 247 -7.92 -6.51 -21.39
C PHE A 247 -6.52 -7.09 -21.55
N GLN A 248 -6.02 -7.30 -22.77
CA GLN A 248 -4.65 -7.73 -23.05
C GLN A 248 -3.62 -6.58 -23.02
N MET A 249 -4.07 -5.33 -23.10
CA MET A 249 -3.24 -4.12 -22.93
C MET A 249 -3.09 -3.78 -21.44
#